data_6753a34631b6467c33616dc109a260f3
#
_entry.id   6753a34631b6467c33616dc109a260f3
#
_cell.length_a   1.000
_cell.length_b   1.000
_cell.length_c   1.000
_cell.angle_alpha   90.00
_cell.angle_beta   90.00
_cell.angle_gamma   90.00
#
_symmetry.space_group_name_H-M   'P 1'
#
loop_
_entity.id
_entity.type
_entity.pdbx_description
1 polymer ?
#
loop_
_entity_poly.entity_id
_entity_poly.type
_entity_poly.pdbx_seq_one_letter_code
_entity_poly.pdbx_strand_id
1 'polypeptide(L)'
;MKRSFPADDDFCFSNENSFDTLTSDGVHLLLCGTKEYSYNSIFFFPKAVAGRIEAIACDVLSGRNVILGDALIKTKFAKTEQGYIITAVLGNAFLKNKHLDSYFYMGAAISDCSSKTSRRRNQLILSQNDAQWYNPVYFARVDVQ
;
A
#
# COMPACT_ATOMS: atom_id res chain seq x y z
N MET A 1 7.69 -11.40 -4.86
CA MET A 1 8.13 -10.86 -6.16
C MET A 1 9.12 -9.74 -5.90
N LYS A 2 10.40 -9.94 -6.20
CA LYS A 2 11.41 -8.89 -6.10
C LYS A 2 11.46 -8.18 -7.45
N ARG A 3 11.01 -6.94 -7.53
CA ARG A 3 11.37 -6.04 -8.63
C ARG A 3 12.20 -4.91 -8.04
N SER A 4 13.43 -4.81 -8.50
CA SER A 4 14.28 -3.65 -8.27
C SER A 4 13.76 -2.52 -9.13
N PHE A 5 13.33 -1.44 -8.51
CA PHE A 5 13.28 -0.16 -9.19
C PHE A 5 14.73 0.35 -9.30
N PRO A 6 15.10 1.04 -10.40
CA PRO A 6 16.39 1.68 -10.46
C PRO A 6 16.54 2.56 -9.21
N ALA A 7 17.66 2.39 -8.54
CA ALA A 7 17.99 3.12 -7.33
C ALA A 7 18.10 4.62 -7.64
N ASP A 8 17.00 5.32 -7.52
CA ASP A 8 17.06 6.71 -7.15
C ASP A 8 17.07 6.70 -5.62
N ASP A 9 18.18 7.11 -5.02
CA ASP A 9 18.36 7.11 -3.56
C ASP A 9 17.42 8.11 -2.83
N ASP A 10 16.52 8.73 -3.56
CA ASP A 10 15.61 9.74 -3.09
C ASP A 10 14.23 9.13 -2.83
N PHE A 11 14.04 8.58 -1.62
CA PHE A 11 12.71 8.24 -1.16
C PHE A 11 11.85 9.50 -1.11
N CYS A 12 10.75 9.52 -1.84
CA CYS A 12 9.78 10.60 -1.78
C CYS A 12 8.84 10.35 -0.60
N PHE A 13 9.05 11.09 0.49
CA PHE A 13 8.21 11.02 1.68
C PHE A 13 7.16 12.12 1.64
N SER A 14 5.94 11.78 2.03
CA SER A 14 4.98 12.82 2.39
C SER A 14 5.48 13.56 3.64
N ASN A 15 5.39 14.89 3.64
CA ASN A 15 5.64 15.69 4.83
C ASN A 15 4.75 15.21 5.99
N GLU A 16 5.22 15.39 7.23
CA GLU A 16 4.55 14.96 8.45
C GLU A 16 3.07 15.39 8.55
N ASN A 17 2.70 16.46 7.86
CA ASN A 17 1.38 17.08 7.96
C ASN A 17 0.48 16.90 6.72
N SER A 18 0.96 16.35 5.62
CA SER A 18 0.15 16.09 4.44
C SER A 18 0.49 14.74 3.85
N PHE A 19 -0.50 13.85 3.87
CA PHE A 19 -0.40 12.56 3.22
C PHE A 19 -1.09 12.63 1.86
N ASP A 20 -0.33 12.39 0.82
CA ASP A 20 -0.86 12.29 -0.55
C ASP A 20 -0.28 11.04 -1.22
N THR A 21 -1.16 10.09 -1.56
CA THR A 21 -0.79 8.86 -2.27
C THR A 21 -0.21 9.12 -3.66
N LEU A 22 -0.43 10.32 -4.21
CA LEU A 22 0.09 10.71 -5.52
C LEU A 22 1.52 11.26 -5.48
N THR A 23 2.00 11.60 -4.28
CA THR A 23 3.31 12.26 -4.09
C THR A 23 4.28 11.45 -3.25
N SER A 24 3.91 10.22 -2.86
CA SER A 24 4.76 9.34 -2.05
C SER A 24 5.06 8.04 -2.77
N ASP A 25 6.26 7.52 -2.56
CA ASP A 25 6.57 6.14 -2.89
C ASP A 25 5.74 5.21 -2.03
N GLY A 26 5.28 4.11 -2.60
CA GLY A 26 4.55 3.15 -1.81
C GLY A 26 3.79 2.11 -2.62
N VAL A 27 3.09 1.27 -1.87
CA VAL A 27 2.27 0.19 -2.42
C VAL A 27 0.83 0.39 -2.01
N HIS A 28 -0.05 0.44 -2.98
CA HIS A 28 -1.49 0.48 -2.81
C HIS A 28 -2.03 -0.95 -2.89
N LEU A 29 -2.64 -1.45 -1.83
CA LEU A 29 -3.42 -2.68 -1.85
C LEU A 29 -4.91 -2.35 -1.89
N LEU A 30 -5.59 -2.96 -2.84
CA LEU A 30 -7.02 -2.89 -3.02
C LEU A 30 -7.59 -4.23 -2.63
N LEU A 31 -8.42 -4.26 -1.59
CA LEU A 31 -8.96 -5.47 -1.00
C LEU A 31 -10.48 -5.44 -1.11
N CYS A 32 -11.06 -6.44 -1.78
CA CYS A 32 -12.50 -6.58 -1.91
C CYS A 32 -12.94 -7.87 -1.24
N GLY A 33 -13.71 -7.76 -0.17
CA GLY A 33 -14.22 -8.90 0.59
C GLY A 33 -15.44 -9.55 -0.06
N THR A 34 -15.98 -10.56 0.62
CA THR A 34 -17.09 -11.36 0.14
C THR A 34 -18.45 -10.70 0.30
N LYS A 35 -18.56 -9.68 1.15
CA LYS A 35 -19.78 -8.89 1.30
C LYS A 35 -19.83 -7.80 0.27
N GLU A 36 -21.01 -7.57 -0.26
CA GLU A 36 -21.29 -6.44 -1.13
C GLU A 36 -20.79 -5.13 -0.50
N TYR A 37 -20.03 -4.34 -1.26
CA TYR A 37 -19.40 -3.08 -0.83
C TYR A 37 -18.28 -3.16 0.21
N SER A 38 -17.71 -4.32 0.48
CA SER A 38 -16.55 -4.46 1.36
C SER A 38 -15.21 -4.17 0.65
N TYR A 39 -15.15 -3.07 -0.06
CA TYR A 39 -13.95 -2.59 -0.73
C TYR A 39 -13.08 -1.78 0.23
N ASN A 40 -11.80 -2.09 0.29
CA ASN A 40 -10.82 -1.43 1.14
C ASN A 40 -9.58 -1.03 0.33
N SER A 41 -8.98 0.07 0.69
CA SER A 41 -7.80 0.60 0.01
C SER A 41 -6.77 0.98 1.05
N ILE A 42 -5.69 0.20 1.13
CA ILE A 42 -4.60 0.41 2.08
C ILE A 42 -3.36 0.84 1.32
N PHE A 43 -2.79 1.96 1.73
CA PHE A 43 -1.54 2.46 1.20
C PHE A 43 -0.40 2.23 2.19
N PHE A 44 0.64 1.55 1.74
CA PHE A 44 1.86 1.30 2.50
C PHE A 44 2.96 2.18 1.95
N PHE A 45 3.58 2.98 2.79
CA PHE A 45 4.63 3.91 2.38
C PHE A 45 5.72 4.04 3.44
N PRO A 46 6.96 4.32 3.02
CA PRO A 46 8.04 4.63 3.95
C PRO A 46 7.86 6.05 4.50
N LYS A 47 8.13 6.24 5.78
CA LYS A 47 8.08 7.53 6.47
C LYS A 47 9.24 7.68 7.43
N ALA A 48 9.85 8.87 7.48
CA ALA A 48 10.83 9.20 8.50
C ALA A 48 10.14 9.45 9.84
N VAL A 49 10.52 8.68 10.85
CA VAL A 49 9.99 8.77 12.21
C VAL A 49 11.16 8.76 13.18
N ALA A 50 11.36 9.83 13.94
CA ALA A 50 12.42 9.95 14.96
C ALA A 50 13.82 9.53 14.46
N GLY A 51 14.19 9.95 13.24
CA GLY A 51 15.52 9.69 12.66
C GLY A 51 15.70 8.32 12.00
N ARG A 52 14.66 7.51 11.93
CA ARG A 52 14.65 6.22 11.20
C ARG A 52 13.51 6.17 10.18
N ILE A 53 13.59 5.26 9.23
CA ILE A 53 12.52 5.04 8.27
C ILE A 53 11.67 3.87 8.75
N GLU A 54 10.37 4.09 8.83
CA GLU A 54 9.37 3.09 9.15
C GLU A 54 8.40 2.91 7.99
N ALA A 55 7.81 1.72 7.85
CA ALA A 55 6.69 1.52 6.94
C ALA A 55 5.39 1.85 7.67
N ILE A 56 4.56 2.66 7.03
CA ILE A 56 3.26 3.07 7.55
C ILE A 56 2.16 2.46 6.70
N ALA A 57 1.12 1.95 7.34
CA ALA A 57 -0.11 1.50 6.69
C ALA A 57 -1.21 2.56 6.91
N CYS A 58 -1.88 2.96 5.85
CA CYS A 58 -2.92 3.99 5.89
C CYS A 58 -4.17 3.53 5.12
N ASP A 59 -5.34 3.57 5.77
CA ASP A 59 -6.63 3.42 5.09
C ASP A 59 -6.96 4.73 4.37
N VAL A 60 -7.09 4.65 3.05
CA VAL A 60 -7.27 5.82 2.17
C VAL A 60 -8.64 5.88 1.51
N LEU A 61 -9.49 4.89 1.73
CA LEU A 61 -10.78 4.79 1.03
C LEU A 61 -11.83 5.80 1.53
N SER A 62 -11.79 6.14 2.81
CA SER A 62 -12.81 6.97 3.46
C SER A 62 -12.65 8.48 3.20
N GLY A 63 -11.69 8.90 2.37
CA GLY A 63 -11.33 10.31 2.20
C GLY A 63 -10.68 10.93 3.45
N ARG A 64 -10.54 10.14 4.50
CA ARG A 64 -9.79 10.45 5.72
C ARG A 64 -8.64 9.46 5.79
N ASN A 65 -7.44 9.92 5.55
CA ASN A 65 -6.25 9.08 5.65
C ASN A 65 -6.05 8.66 7.11
N VAL A 66 -6.43 7.43 7.43
CA VAL A 66 -6.36 6.88 8.78
C VAL A 66 -5.18 5.95 8.89
N ILE A 67 -4.19 6.29 9.70
CA ILE A 67 -3.05 5.41 9.98
C ILE A 67 -3.54 4.21 10.79
N LEU A 68 -3.19 3.02 10.30
CA LEU A 68 -3.52 1.74 10.94
C LEU A 68 -2.36 1.33 11.86
N GLY A 69 -2.66 1.16 13.13
CA GLY A 69 -1.67 0.74 14.11
C GLY A 69 -1.38 -0.76 14.07
N ASP A 70 -0.33 -1.18 14.78
CA ASP A 70 0.19 -2.55 14.83
C ASP A 70 -0.81 -3.60 15.30
N ALA A 71 -1.85 -3.20 16.05
CA ALA A 71 -2.94 -4.09 16.45
C ALA A 71 -3.78 -4.58 15.25
N LEU A 72 -3.80 -3.82 14.16
CA LEU A 72 -4.54 -4.15 12.94
C LEU A 72 -3.60 -4.65 11.83
N ILE A 73 -2.54 -3.90 11.55
CA ILE A 73 -1.55 -4.23 10.52
C ILE A 73 -0.16 -3.95 11.06
N LYS A 74 0.66 -4.99 11.17
CA LYS A 74 2.08 -4.85 11.51
C LYS A 74 2.88 -4.60 10.25
N THR A 75 3.71 -3.58 10.26
CA THR A 75 4.57 -3.24 9.14
C THR A 75 6.05 -3.29 9.52
N LYS A 76 6.89 -3.60 8.54
CA LYS A 76 8.34 -3.55 8.68
C LYS A 76 8.94 -2.97 7.40
N PHE A 77 9.90 -2.08 7.56
CA PHE A 77 10.70 -1.51 6.49
C PHE A 77 12.12 -2.08 6.51
N ALA A 78 12.65 -2.38 5.34
CA ALA A 78 14.06 -2.74 5.18
C ALA A 78 14.62 -2.09 3.91
N LYS A 79 15.71 -1.32 4.05
CA LYS A 79 16.46 -0.80 2.91
C LYS A 79 17.29 -1.92 2.30
N THR A 80 17.41 -1.94 0.96
CA THR A 80 18.27 -2.86 0.19
C THR A 80 19.21 -2.04 -0.70
N GLU A 81 20.16 -2.70 -1.34
CA GLU A 81 21.06 -2.05 -2.32
C GLU A 81 20.32 -1.49 -3.54
N GLN A 82 19.16 -2.03 -3.87
CA GLN A 82 18.40 -1.70 -5.10
C GLN A 82 17.04 -1.07 -4.81
N GLY A 83 16.78 -0.64 -3.57
CA GLY A 83 15.50 -0.06 -3.19
C GLY A 83 15.11 -0.40 -1.75
N TYR A 84 13.89 -0.86 -1.52
CA TYR A 84 13.40 -1.22 -0.20
C TYR A 84 12.39 -2.37 -0.25
N ILE A 85 12.17 -2.97 0.92
CA ILE A 85 11.13 -3.98 1.14
C ILE A 85 10.19 -3.46 2.23
N ILE A 86 8.90 -3.48 1.96
CA ILE A 86 7.87 -3.34 2.99
C ILE A 86 7.25 -4.71 3.21
N THR A 87 7.26 -5.18 4.44
CA THR A 87 6.53 -6.36 4.88
C THR A 87 5.33 -5.91 5.68
N ALA A 88 4.15 -6.42 5.34
CA ALA A 88 2.92 -6.15 6.08
C ALA A 88 2.25 -7.47 6.48
N VAL A 89 1.78 -7.53 7.72
CA VAL A 89 0.99 -8.64 8.26
C VAL A 89 -0.37 -8.12 8.65
N LEU A 90 -1.40 -8.55 7.92
CA LEU A 90 -2.79 -8.22 8.21
C LEU A 90 -3.27 -9.05 9.42
N GLY A 91 -3.63 -8.37 10.51
CA GLY A 91 -4.09 -9.04 11.71
C GLY A 91 -5.51 -9.60 11.56
N ASN A 92 -5.83 -10.63 12.33
CA ASN A 92 -7.17 -11.25 12.31
C ASN A 92 -8.29 -10.24 12.62
N ALA A 93 -8.04 -9.29 13.51
CA ALA A 93 -9.01 -8.23 13.81
C ALA A 93 -9.28 -7.35 12.60
N PHE A 94 -8.25 -6.99 11.82
CA PHE A 94 -8.42 -6.26 10.56
C PHE A 94 -9.24 -7.07 9.56
N LEU A 95 -8.85 -8.33 9.33
CA LEU A 95 -9.55 -9.22 8.37
C LEU A 95 -11.02 -9.37 8.71
N LYS A 96 -11.36 -9.64 9.97
CA LYS A 96 -12.75 -9.77 10.44
C LYS A 96 -13.53 -8.47 10.29
N ASN A 97 -12.97 -7.34 10.72
CA ASN A 97 -13.62 -6.03 10.65
C ASN A 97 -13.91 -5.58 9.23
N LYS A 98 -13.10 -6.03 8.28
CA LYS A 98 -13.24 -5.71 6.85
C LYS A 98 -13.91 -6.82 6.03
N HIS A 99 -14.41 -7.88 6.68
CA HIS A 99 -15.03 -9.06 6.04
C HIS A 99 -14.11 -9.75 5.01
N LEU A 100 -12.84 -9.91 5.37
CA LEU A 100 -11.77 -10.51 4.57
C LEU A 100 -11.29 -11.85 5.16
N ASP A 101 -12.01 -12.42 6.11
CA ASP A 101 -11.56 -13.52 6.97
C ASP A 101 -11.74 -14.92 6.38
N SER A 102 -12.36 -15.06 5.23
CA SER A 102 -12.48 -16.35 4.53
C SER A 102 -11.71 -16.36 3.21
N TYR A 103 -12.07 -15.51 2.31
CA TYR A 103 -11.33 -15.19 1.10
C TYR A 103 -11.64 -13.76 0.69
N PHE A 104 -10.78 -13.17 -0.14
CA PHE A 104 -10.99 -11.85 -0.71
C PHE A 104 -10.29 -11.72 -2.06
N TYR A 105 -10.57 -10.66 -2.77
CA TYR A 105 -9.90 -10.32 -4.01
C TYR A 105 -8.93 -9.18 -3.78
N MET A 106 -7.74 -9.27 -4.36
CA MET A 106 -6.65 -8.32 -4.17
C MET A 106 -6.14 -7.77 -5.49
N GLY A 107 -6.10 -6.47 -5.59
CA GLY A 107 -5.33 -5.72 -6.57
C GLY A 107 -4.19 -4.97 -5.90
N ALA A 108 -3.15 -4.64 -6.65
CA ALA A 108 -2.05 -3.85 -6.14
C ALA A 108 -1.52 -2.87 -7.19
N ALA A 109 -1.08 -1.72 -6.72
CA ALA A 109 -0.35 -0.76 -7.53
C ALA A 109 0.88 -0.26 -6.74
N ILE A 110 2.01 -0.15 -7.41
CA ILE A 110 3.25 0.37 -6.83
C ILE A 110 3.49 1.75 -7.44
N SER A 111 3.70 2.75 -6.60
CA SER A 111 3.97 4.12 -7.01
C SER A 111 5.43 4.46 -6.73
N ASP A 112 6.07 5.09 -7.72
CA ASP A 112 7.41 5.64 -7.64
C ASP A 112 7.30 7.15 -7.92
N CYS A 113 7.69 7.96 -6.96
CA CYS A 113 7.62 9.41 -7.00
C CYS A 113 9.01 10.02 -7.11
N SER A 114 9.08 11.22 -7.67
CA SER A 114 10.32 12.00 -7.70
C SER A 114 10.36 12.96 -6.53
N SER A 115 11.39 12.90 -5.70
CA SER A 115 11.64 13.86 -4.63
C SER A 115 11.78 15.31 -5.17
N LYS A 116 12.34 15.46 -6.38
CA LYS A 116 12.56 16.77 -7.01
C LYS A 116 11.29 17.48 -7.45
N THR A 117 10.27 16.72 -7.84
CA THR A 117 9.01 17.27 -8.37
C THR A 117 7.82 17.02 -7.47
N SER A 118 7.98 16.19 -6.43
CA SER A 118 6.90 15.66 -5.58
C SER A 118 5.73 15.09 -6.40
N ARG A 119 6.04 14.48 -7.55
CA ARG A 119 5.07 13.90 -8.46
C ARG A 119 5.39 12.44 -8.73
N ARG A 120 4.35 11.65 -8.93
CA ARG A 120 4.48 10.26 -9.39
C ARG A 120 5.20 10.23 -10.73
N ARG A 121 6.32 9.50 -10.81
CA ARG A 121 7.04 9.21 -12.05
C ARG A 121 6.48 8.01 -12.76
N ASN A 122 6.31 6.93 -12.01
CA ASN A 122 5.91 5.65 -12.53
C ASN A 122 4.84 5.01 -11.62
N GLN A 123 4.01 4.19 -12.21
CA GLN A 123 3.10 3.32 -11.50
C GLN A 123 3.12 1.94 -12.16
N LEU A 124 3.38 0.91 -11.36
CA LEU A 124 3.21 -0.48 -11.77
C LEU A 124 1.89 -1.00 -11.19
N ILE A 125 1.01 -1.45 -12.06
CA ILE A 125 -0.29 -2.02 -11.71
C ILE A 125 -0.23 -3.53 -11.90
N LEU A 126 -0.65 -4.28 -10.89
CA LEU A 126 -0.66 -5.75 -10.91
C LEU A 126 -2.02 -6.33 -11.33
N SER A 127 -2.95 -5.50 -11.74
CA SER A 127 -4.21 -5.93 -12.36
C SER A 127 -4.05 -6.09 -13.88
N GLN A 128 -4.95 -6.83 -14.50
CA GLN A 128 -4.88 -7.10 -15.96
C GLN A 128 -5.28 -5.88 -16.82
N ASN A 129 -5.80 -4.83 -16.22
CA ASN A 129 -6.31 -3.67 -16.94
C ASN A 129 -5.93 -2.36 -16.25
N ASP A 130 -5.04 -1.61 -16.86
CA ASP A 130 -4.51 -0.35 -16.33
C ASP A 130 -5.58 0.74 -16.16
N ALA A 131 -6.58 0.77 -17.04
CA ALA A 131 -7.66 1.76 -16.97
C ALA A 131 -8.65 1.51 -15.83
N GLN A 132 -8.67 0.30 -15.28
CA GLN A 132 -9.63 -0.14 -14.27
C GLN A 132 -8.96 -0.89 -13.12
N TRP A 133 -7.75 -0.50 -12.76
CA TRP A 133 -6.96 -1.15 -11.72
C TRP A 133 -7.68 -1.26 -10.36
N TYR A 134 -8.66 -0.41 -10.11
CA TYR A 134 -9.53 -0.43 -8.91
C TYR A 134 -10.76 -1.34 -9.07
N ASN A 135 -10.98 -1.99 -10.23
CA ASN A 135 -12.14 -2.85 -10.44
C ASN A 135 -11.86 -4.29 -9.94
N PRO A 136 -12.61 -4.78 -8.94
CA PRO A 136 -12.40 -6.10 -8.34
C PRO A 136 -12.47 -7.29 -9.31
N VAL A 137 -13.11 -7.12 -10.47
CA VAL A 137 -13.17 -8.14 -11.54
C VAL A 137 -11.78 -8.56 -12.03
N TYR A 138 -10.80 -7.66 -11.94
CA TYR A 138 -9.41 -7.90 -12.35
C TYR A 138 -8.49 -8.30 -11.21
N PHE A 139 -9.02 -8.47 -9.99
CA PHE A 139 -8.22 -8.79 -8.83
C PHE A 139 -7.96 -10.30 -8.72
N ALA A 140 -6.84 -10.66 -8.12
CA ALA A 140 -6.53 -12.02 -7.78
C ALA A 140 -7.30 -12.46 -6.52
N ARG A 141 -7.82 -13.68 -6.52
CA ARG A 141 -8.41 -14.28 -5.32
C ARG A 141 -7.32 -14.70 -4.33
N VAL A 142 -7.53 -14.39 -3.09
CA VAL A 142 -6.69 -14.80 -1.96
C VAL A 142 -7.54 -15.58 -0.97
N ASP A 143 -7.18 -16.82 -0.67
CA ASP A 143 -7.82 -17.66 0.34
C ASP A 143 -7.08 -17.49 1.67
N VAL A 144 -7.83 -17.25 2.75
CA VAL A 144 -7.28 -17.13 4.10
C VAL A 144 -7.25 -18.52 4.73
N GLN A 145 -6.07 -18.94 5.18
CA GLN A 145 -5.85 -20.24 5.86
C GLN A 145 -6.02 -20.13 7.37
#